data_0de109eeb0dc3d4375a507eaf0a9e4ea
#
_entry.id   0de109eeb0dc3d4375a507eaf0a9e4ea
#
_cell.length_a   1.000
_cell.length_b   1.000
_cell.length_c   1.000
_cell.angle_alpha   90.00
_cell.angle_beta   90.00
_cell.angle_gamma   90.00
#
_symmetry.space_group_name_H-M   'P 1'
#
loop_
_entity.id
_entity.type
_entity.pdbx_description
1 polymer ?
#
loop_
_entity_poly.entity_id
_entity_poly.type
_entity_poly.pdbx_seq_one_letter_code
_entity_poly.pdbx_strand_id
1 'polypeptide(L)'
;MAARHVIGVDLGGTKLLAGALGADDLTVIHRTSRPVLGLTQNQLVQMVADAVQEISVAVGGGIDAVGFGIPCTFDLRTGMAIQAVNLPLHDIAFADVMAPRLGVPVVVDNDANCHIYCEATVGIASGASDVVLMTLGTGIGGGLFLCGEVYRGWIGGGAELGHMVVDMDGRPCQGNCPNRGCLESVASGTALVREASLAVAKQPNTALGRALEAGRELTGPLITELANGGDPVALEALATVGRALGVGIANLLNIFNPQVVVIGGGVIGAGELLLAPAREVMRRRALSPAKDVVRVEAARFGPDAGMIGAALLARDLAAGRPTGAIEGRPA
;
A
#
# COMPACT_ATOMS: atom_id res chain seq x y z
N MET A 1 5.27 6.35 35.36
CA MET A 1 6.03 5.56 34.38
C MET A 1 6.32 6.48 33.22
N ALA A 2 7.52 6.41 32.60
CA ALA A 2 7.79 7.15 31.38
C ALA A 2 6.81 6.69 30.29
N ALA A 3 6.38 7.60 29.44
CA ALA A 3 5.53 7.25 28.29
C ALA A 3 6.29 6.27 27.38
N ARG A 4 5.62 5.20 26.96
CA ARG A 4 6.18 4.17 26.07
C ARG A 4 5.73 4.47 24.65
N HIS A 5 6.66 4.43 23.72
CA HIS A 5 6.42 4.74 22.34
C HIS A 5 6.90 3.63 21.41
N VAL A 6 6.27 3.51 20.28
CA VAL A 6 6.77 2.73 19.13
C VAL A 6 6.93 3.66 17.92
N ILE A 7 7.89 3.37 17.07
CA ILE A 7 8.08 4.11 15.84
C ILE A 7 7.68 3.23 14.66
N GLY A 8 6.87 3.78 13.75
CA GLY A 8 6.58 3.18 12.46
C GLY A 8 7.24 4.00 11.35
N VAL A 9 7.81 3.31 10.38
CA VAL A 9 8.46 3.89 9.20
C VAL A 9 7.87 3.25 7.96
N ASP A 10 7.33 4.09 7.08
CA ASP A 10 6.89 3.71 5.73
C ASP A 10 7.92 4.26 4.74
N LEU A 11 8.71 3.37 4.15
CA LEU A 11 9.79 3.71 3.25
C LEU A 11 9.35 3.49 1.81
N GLY A 12 8.76 4.50 1.18
CA GLY A 12 8.40 4.44 -0.23
C GLY A 12 9.55 4.76 -1.19
N GLY A 13 9.35 4.50 -2.48
CA GLY A 13 10.36 4.73 -3.53
C GLY A 13 10.75 6.20 -3.74
N THR A 14 9.97 7.16 -3.27
CA THR A 14 10.24 8.61 -3.44
C THR A 14 10.41 9.36 -2.13
N LYS A 15 9.79 8.87 -1.06
CA LYS A 15 9.83 9.49 0.27
C LYS A 15 9.75 8.45 1.37
N LEU A 16 10.32 8.79 2.51
CA LEU A 16 10.10 8.14 3.79
C LEU A 16 9.04 8.94 4.56
N LEU A 17 8.12 8.24 5.22
CA LEU A 17 7.25 8.76 6.26
C LEU A 17 7.53 7.99 7.55
N ALA A 18 7.86 8.66 8.63
CA ALA A 18 8.09 8.02 9.92
C ALA A 18 7.33 8.77 11.03
N GLY A 19 6.90 8.04 12.05
CA GLY A 19 6.20 8.64 13.18
C GLY A 19 6.33 7.83 14.46
N ALA A 20 6.34 8.54 15.60
CA ALA A 20 6.19 7.95 16.93
C ALA A 20 4.71 7.90 17.30
N LEU A 21 4.29 6.74 17.81
CA LEU A 21 2.93 6.50 18.28
C LEU A 21 2.99 6.05 19.75
N GLY A 22 1.97 6.45 20.52
CA GLY A 22 1.76 5.90 21.86
C GLY A 22 1.59 4.38 21.77
N ALA A 23 2.30 3.63 22.60
CA ALA A 23 2.25 2.17 22.56
C ALA A 23 0.85 1.62 22.93
N ASP A 24 0.09 2.35 23.74
CA ASP A 24 -1.22 1.93 24.23
C ASP A 24 -2.37 2.35 23.31
N ASP A 25 -2.39 3.61 22.84
CA ASP A 25 -3.50 4.22 22.13
C ASP A 25 -3.27 4.48 20.64
N LEU A 26 -2.02 4.28 20.16
CA LEU A 26 -1.59 4.50 18.78
C LEU A 26 -1.79 5.95 18.29
N THR A 27 -1.91 6.89 19.20
CA THR A 27 -1.95 8.32 18.85
C THR A 27 -0.61 8.72 18.23
N VAL A 28 -0.64 9.30 17.05
CA VAL A 28 0.57 9.85 16.40
C VAL A 28 1.01 11.11 17.16
N ILE A 29 2.16 11.02 17.83
CA ILE A 29 2.71 12.07 18.69
C ILE A 29 3.62 12.99 17.89
N HIS A 30 4.44 12.40 17.03
CA HIS A 30 5.37 13.15 16.18
C HIS A 30 5.54 12.42 14.85
N ARG A 31 5.79 13.17 13.78
CA ARG A 31 6.09 12.59 12.46
C ARG A 31 7.08 13.43 11.68
N THR A 32 7.87 12.77 10.83
CA THR A 32 8.78 13.41 9.88
C THR A 32 8.64 12.76 8.49
N SER A 33 8.99 13.50 7.46
CA SER A 33 9.03 12.98 6.08
C SER A 33 10.31 13.46 5.39
N ARG A 34 10.96 12.55 4.64
CA ARG A 34 12.21 12.82 3.93
C ARG A 34 12.17 12.27 2.52
N PRO A 35 12.76 12.98 1.51
CA PRO A 35 12.94 12.43 0.17
C PRO A 35 13.99 11.31 0.18
N VAL A 36 13.80 10.28 -0.65
CA VAL A 36 14.73 9.12 -0.77
C VAL A 36 15.37 9.00 -2.14
N LEU A 37 15.05 9.87 -3.10
CA LEU A 37 15.56 9.78 -4.45
C LEU A 37 17.08 10.05 -4.54
N GLY A 38 17.78 9.26 -5.37
CA GLY A 38 19.20 9.47 -5.66
C GLY A 38 20.16 9.00 -4.58
N LEU A 39 19.69 8.31 -3.55
CA LEU A 39 20.54 7.77 -2.48
C LEU A 39 21.17 6.43 -2.88
N THR A 40 22.39 6.19 -2.40
CA THR A 40 22.98 4.85 -2.35
C THR A 40 22.39 4.04 -1.20
N GLN A 41 22.57 2.71 -1.18
CA GLN A 41 22.10 1.85 -0.10
C GLN A 41 22.58 2.32 1.29
N ASN A 42 23.85 2.65 1.42
CA ASN A 42 24.42 3.12 2.70
C ASN A 42 23.84 4.47 3.13
N GLN A 43 23.65 5.39 2.18
CA GLN A 43 23.01 6.69 2.46
C GLN A 43 21.54 6.52 2.87
N LEU A 44 20.82 5.61 2.21
CA LEU A 44 19.44 5.30 2.57
C LEU A 44 19.34 4.73 4.00
N VAL A 45 20.15 3.72 4.33
CA VAL A 45 20.20 3.12 5.66
C VAL A 45 20.55 4.18 6.73
N GLN A 46 21.52 5.05 6.47
CA GLN A 46 21.88 6.12 7.40
C GLN A 46 20.74 7.13 7.56
N MET A 47 20.14 7.58 6.47
CA MET A 47 19.03 8.54 6.49
C MET A 47 17.83 8.01 7.26
N VAL A 48 17.52 6.70 7.13
CA VAL A 48 16.47 6.03 7.89
C VAL A 48 16.80 6.03 9.39
N ALA A 49 18.04 5.68 9.77
CA ALA A 49 18.47 5.70 11.15
C ALA A 49 18.40 7.12 11.76
N ASP A 50 18.84 8.14 11.00
CA ASP A 50 18.77 9.55 11.43
C ASP A 50 17.35 10.03 11.62
N ALA A 51 16.40 9.60 10.76
CA ALA A 51 14.99 9.95 10.89
C ALA A 51 14.36 9.34 12.17
N VAL A 52 14.68 8.08 12.46
CA VAL A 52 14.23 7.41 13.70
C VAL A 52 14.83 8.08 14.94
N GLN A 53 16.12 8.44 14.91
CA GLN A 53 16.78 9.11 16.01
C GLN A 53 16.20 10.51 16.27
N GLU A 54 15.92 11.28 15.23
CA GLU A 54 15.25 12.59 15.33
C GLU A 54 13.90 12.45 16.04
N ILE A 55 13.08 11.49 15.62
CA ILE A 55 11.77 11.22 16.25
C ILE A 55 11.95 10.81 17.71
N SER A 56 12.89 9.91 18.00
CA SER A 56 13.18 9.46 19.38
C SER A 56 13.53 10.64 20.29
N VAL A 57 14.37 11.56 19.82
CA VAL A 57 14.73 12.79 20.58
C VAL A 57 13.50 13.68 20.76
N ALA A 58 12.69 13.88 19.70
CA ALA A 58 11.53 14.76 19.74
C ALA A 58 10.46 14.31 20.76
N VAL A 59 10.33 12.99 21.00
CA VAL A 59 9.38 12.45 21.99
C VAL A 59 10.00 12.19 23.37
N GLY A 60 11.27 12.57 23.58
CA GLY A 60 11.96 12.41 24.87
C GLY A 60 12.46 10.98 25.15
N GLY A 61 12.63 10.16 24.12
CA GLY A 61 13.07 8.75 24.25
C GLY A 61 11.93 7.80 24.61
N GLY A 62 12.27 6.68 25.27
CA GLY A 62 11.25 5.68 25.66
C GLY A 62 10.70 4.87 24.49
N ILE A 63 11.53 4.63 23.47
CA ILE A 63 11.17 3.81 22.30
C ILE A 63 11.33 2.34 22.64
N ASP A 64 10.24 1.57 22.54
CA ASP A 64 10.24 0.14 22.84
C ASP A 64 10.68 -0.70 21.63
N ALA A 65 10.28 -0.32 20.41
CA ALA A 65 10.63 -0.98 19.16
C ALA A 65 10.37 -0.08 17.96
N VAL A 66 10.97 -0.43 16.82
CA VAL A 66 10.78 0.26 15.54
C VAL A 66 10.31 -0.73 14.47
N GLY A 67 9.26 -0.38 13.75
CA GLY A 67 8.75 -1.14 12.60
C GLY A 67 9.01 -0.43 11.28
N PHE A 68 9.28 -1.21 10.25
CA PHE A 68 9.55 -0.73 8.90
C PHE A 68 8.64 -1.42 7.89
N GLY A 69 7.89 -0.63 7.11
CA GLY A 69 7.22 -1.04 5.88
C GLY A 69 8.06 -0.62 4.69
N ILE A 70 8.50 -1.57 3.87
CA ILE A 70 9.43 -1.31 2.76
C ILE A 70 8.89 -2.01 1.50
N PRO A 71 8.83 -1.36 0.32
CA PRO A 71 8.42 -1.99 -0.94
C PRO A 71 9.54 -2.92 -1.45
N CYS A 72 9.75 -4.00 -0.72
CA CYS A 72 10.79 -4.97 -0.94
C CYS A 72 10.26 -6.38 -0.67
N THR A 73 10.69 -7.34 -1.50
CA THR A 73 10.54 -8.75 -1.18
C THR A 73 11.65 -9.17 -0.25
N PHE A 74 11.28 -9.63 0.93
CA PHE A 74 12.22 -10.18 1.92
C PHE A 74 12.10 -11.71 1.94
N ASP A 75 13.24 -12.42 1.93
CA ASP A 75 13.23 -13.85 2.20
C ASP A 75 12.99 -14.10 3.70
N LEU A 76 11.81 -14.55 4.05
CA LEU A 76 11.41 -14.83 5.44
C LEU A 76 12.28 -15.89 6.14
N ARG A 77 13.02 -16.70 5.38
CA ARG A 77 13.90 -17.75 5.93
C ARG A 77 15.26 -17.22 6.33
N THR A 78 15.73 -16.14 5.68
CA THR A 78 17.07 -15.59 5.86
C THR A 78 17.07 -14.14 6.37
N GLY A 79 15.92 -13.46 6.34
CA GLY A 79 15.81 -12.04 6.68
C GLY A 79 16.40 -11.09 5.63
N MET A 80 16.86 -11.62 4.48
CA MET A 80 17.52 -10.84 3.45
C MET A 80 16.52 -10.10 2.55
N ALA A 81 16.79 -8.84 2.26
CA ALA A 81 16.14 -8.10 1.18
C ALA A 81 16.60 -8.68 -0.16
N ILE A 82 15.65 -9.27 -0.92
CA ILE A 82 15.95 -9.85 -2.24
C ILE A 82 15.90 -8.76 -3.30
N GLN A 83 14.78 -8.05 -3.38
CA GLN A 83 14.54 -7.05 -4.41
C GLN A 83 13.59 -5.96 -3.89
N ALA A 84 14.06 -4.73 -3.92
CA ALA A 84 13.24 -3.55 -3.64
C ALA A 84 12.80 -2.88 -4.94
N VAL A 85 11.57 -2.41 -4.99
CA VAL A 85 11.06 -1.62 -6.11
C VAL A 85 11.39 -0.15 -5.87
N ASN A 86 12.16 0.44 -6.79
CA ASN A 86 12.55 1.87 -6.75
C ASN A 86 13.37 2.29 -5.51
N LEU A 87 14.00 1.36 -4.81
CA LEU A 87 14.91 1.62 -3.71
C LEU A 87 16.26 0.92 -3.93
N PRO A 88 17.38 1.50 -3.51
CA PRO A 88 18.69 0.87 -3.61
C PRO A 88 18.92 -0.14 -2.48
N LEU A 89 17.97 -1.06 -2.26
CA LEU A 89 18.08 -2.12 -1.24
C LEU A 89 18.16 -3.47 -1.93
N HIS A 90 19.26 -4.16 -1.73
CA HIS A 90 19.50 -5.51 -2.21
C HIS A 90 20.54 -6.21 -1.32
N ASP A 91 20.41 -7.53 -1.17
CA ASP A 91 21.37 -8.39 -0.46
C ASP A 91 21.75 -7.87 0.94
N ILE A 92 20.77 -7.35 1.70
CA ILE A 92 20.98 -6.80 3.03
C ILE A 92 19.99 -7.42 4.03
N ALA A 93 20.48 -7.87 5.18
CA ALA A 93 19.67 -8.22 6.35
C ALA A 93 19.27 -6.93 7.09
N PHE A 94 18.27 -6.22 6.56
CA PHE A 94 17.96 -4.85 6.98
C PHE A 94 17.62 -4.75 8.48
N ALA A 95 16.87 -5.71 9.03
CA ALA A 95 16.54 -5.74 10.45
C ALA A 95 17.80 -5.86 11.32
N ASP A 96 18.73 -6.77 10.96
CA ASP A 96 19.97 -7.00 11.70
C ASP A 96 20.93 -5.81 11.61
N VAL A 97 20.89 -5.08 10.52
CA VAL A 97 21.67 -3.83 10.34
C VAL A 97 21.09 -2.69 11.16
N MET A 98 19.76 -2.59 11.26
CA MET A 98 19.11 -1.46 11.94
C MET A 98 19.02 -1.64 13.45
N ALA A 99 18.77 -2.84 13.95
CA ALA A 99 18.59 -3.06 15.38
C ALA A 99 19.79 -2.61 16.24
N PRO A 100 21.06 -2.97 15.93
CA PRO A 100 22.22 -2.45 16.67
C PRO A 100 22.41 -0.92 16.53
N ARG A 101 22.08 -0.35 15.37
CA ARG A 101 22.20 1.10 15.14
C ARG A 101 21.21 1.91 15.97
N LEU A 102 20.01 1.38 16.16
CA LEU A 102 18.93 2.04 16.90
C LEU A 102 18.93 1.70 18.39
N GLY A 103 19.59 0.61 18.81
CA GLY A 103 19.65 0.14 20.19
C GLY A 103 18.31 -0.39 20.72
N VAL A 104 17.36 -0.71 19.83
CA VAL A 104 16.02 -1.24 20.15
C VAL A 104 15.66 -2.36 19.20
N PRO A 105 14.72 -3.25 19.57
CA PRO A 105 14.19 -4.26 18.67
C PRO A 105 13.57 -3.65 17.40
N VAL A 106 13.75 -4.33 16.28
CA VAL A 106 13.28 -3.90 14.95
C VAL A 106 12.45 -5.00 14.31
N VAL A 107 11.37 -4.62 13.64
CA VAL A 107 10.60 -5.50 12.77
C VAL A 107 10.47 -4.89 11.37
N VAL A 108 10.60 -5.73 10.35
CA VAL A 108 10.55 -5.31 8.95
C VAL A 108 9.56 -6.18 8.18
N ASP A 109 8.71 -5.53 7.40
CA ASP A 109 7.77 -6.19 6.49
C ASP A 109 7.66 -5.42 5.17
N ASN A 110 6.99 -6.02 4.20
CA ASN A 110 6.59 -5.31 2.99
C ASN A 110 5.60 -4.17 3.32
N ASP A 111 5.64 -3.08 2.57
CA ASP A 111 4.78 -1.90 2.76
C ASP A 111 3.27 -2.21 2.66
N ALA A 112 2.85 -3.03 1.69
CA ALA A 112 1.45 -3.45 1.56
C ALA A 112 1.02 -4.39 2.71
N ASN A 113 1.93 -5.21 3.24
CA ASN A 113 1.68 -6.01 4.44
C ASN A 113 1.47 -5.13 5.67
N CYS A 114 2.27 -4.09 5.86
CA CYS A 114 2.04 -3.09 6.91
C CYS A 114 0.67 -2.40 6.73
N HIS A 115 0.33 -2.03 5.50
CA HIS A 115 -0.94 -1.38 5.20
C HIS A 115 -2.15 -2.28 5.55
N ILE A 116 -2.16 -3.54 5.10
CA ILE A 116 -3.27 -4.45 5.44
C ILE A 116 -3.32 -4.75 6.93
N TYR A 117 -2.16 -4.86 7.61
CA TYR A 117 -2.11 -5.06 9.04
C TYR A 117 -2.75 -3.89 9.80
N CYS A 118 -2.51 -2.66 9.36
CA CYS A 118 -3.19 -1.47 9.88
C CYS A 118 -4.71 -1.55 9.71
N GLU A 119 -5.19 -1.80 8.49
CA GLU A 119 -6.62 -1.79 8.19
C GLU A 119 -7.38 -2.95 8.83
N ALA A 120 -6.74 -4.13 8.98
CA ALA A 120 -7.32 -5.30 9.65
C ALA A 120 -7.33 -5.16 11.18
N THR A 121 -6.33 -4.46 11.77
CA THR A 121 -6.19 -4.36 13.23
C THR A 121 -6.99 -3.18 13.80
N VAL A 122 -6.84 -1.98 13.23
CA VAL A 122 -7.41 -0.72 13.76
C VAL A 122 -8.22 0.07 12.73
N GLY A 123 -8.24 -0.38 11.47
CA GLY A 123 -8.86 0.32 10.36
C GLY A 123 -10.29 -0.12 10.05
N ILE A 124 -10.65 0.01 8.75
CA ILE A 124 -12.02 -0.25 8.26
C ILE A 124 -12.41 -1.73 8.33
N ALA A 125 -11.42 -2.64 8.37
CA ALA A 125 -11.61 -4.07 8.44
C ALA A 125 -11.38 -4.65 9.85
N SER A 126 -11.26 -3.80 10.88
CA SER A 126 -11.08 -4.26 12.27
C SER A 126 -12.16 -5.23 12.69
N GLY A 127 -11.74 -6.36 13.29
CA GLY A 127 -12.64 -7.46 13.69
C GLY A 127 -12.91 -8.51 12.59
N ALA A 128 -12.44 -8.31 11.37
CA ALA A 128 -12.48 -9.34 10.33
C ALA A 128 -11.23 -10.24 10.40
N SER A 129 -11.41 -11.53 10.11
CA SER A 129 -10.32 -12.52 10.06
C SER A 129 -9.76 -12.74 8.65
N ASP A 130 -10.54 -12.35 7.62
CA ASP A 130 -10.19 -12.59 6.23
C ASP A 130 -10.42 -11.31 5.42
N VAL A 131 -9.32 -10.63 5.09
CA VAL A 131 -9.29 -9.33 4.44
C VAL A 131 -8.35 -9.36 3.25
N VAL A 132 -8.75 -8.74 2.16
CA VAL A 132 -7.90 -8.47 1.00
C VAL A 132 -7.70 -6.97 0.88
N LEU A 133 -6.47 -6.51 0.72
CA LEU A 133 -6.14 -5.13 0.39
C LEU A 133 -5.60 -5.03 -1.02
N MET A 134 -6.05 -4.01 -1.76
CA MET A 134 -5.38 -3.53 -2.97
C MET A 134 -5.07 -2.04 -2.83
N THR A 135 -3.80 -1.66 -3.05
CA THR A 135 -3.37 -0.25 -3.05
C THR A 135 -3.21 0.22 -4.50
N LEU A 136 -4.08 1.14 -4.94
CA LEU A 136 -4.08 1.68 -6.30
C LEU A 136 -3.26 2.99 -6.34
N GLY A 137 -2.00 2.85 -6.71
CA GLY A 137 -1.04 3.94 -6.94
C GLY A 137 -0.60 3.99 -8.39
N THR A 138 0.69 4.25 -8.66
CA THR A 138 1.32 4.09 -9.98
C THR A 138 1.07 2.68 -10.52
N GLY A 139 1.23 1.67 -9.66
CA GLY A 139 0.84 0.29 -9.89
C GLY A 139 -0.27 -0.16 -8.95
N ILE A 140 -0.38 -1.48 -8.73
CA ILE A 140 -1.29 -2.09 -7.77
C ILE A 140 -0.51 -3.00 -6.82
N GLY A 141 -0.38 -2.57 -5.57
CA GLY A 141 0.10 -3.43 -4.49
C GLY A 141 -1.02 -4.27 -3.89
N GLY A 142 -0.67 -5.38 -3.27
CA GLY A 142 -1.60 -6.29 -2.63
C GLY A 142 -1.19 -6.69 -1.22
N GLY A 143 -2.18 -6.95 -0.36
CA GLY A 143 -2.00 -7.55 0.95
C GLY A 143 -3.12 -8.54 1.24
N LEU A 144 -2.77 -9.61 1.93
CA LEU A 144 -3.70 -10.65 2.36
C LEU A 144 -3.61 -10.82 3.88
N PHE A 145 -4.75 -10.70 4.55
CA PHE A 145 -4.90 -11.03 5.96
C PHE A 145 -5.91 -12.18 6.04
N LEU A 146 -5.43 -13.38 6.35
CA LEU A 146 -6.21 -14.61 6.27
C LEU A 146 -6.13 -15.35 7.60
N CYS A 147 -7.26 -15.82 8.09
CA CYS A 147 -7.36 -16.50 9.39
C CYS A 147 -6.77 -15.69 10.55
N GLY A 148 -6.86 -14.36 10.50
CA GLY A 148 -6.36 -13.47 11.55
C GLY A 148 -4.87 -13.11 11.45
N GLU A 149 -4.18 -13.49 10.38
CA GLU A 149 -2.74 -13.25 10.18
C GLU A 149 -2.43 -12.71 8.78
N VAL A 150 -1.35 -11.92 8.66
CA VAL A 150 -0.84 -11.47 7.35
C VAL A 150 -0.24 -12.65 6.61
N TYR A 151 -0.76 -12.95 5.43
CA TYR A 151 -0.24 -13.99 4.56
C TYR A 151 0.88 -13.44 3.67
N ARG A 152 2.09 -13.90 3.88
CA ARG A 152 3.30 -13.45 3.16
C ARG A 152 3.77 -14.41 2.08
N GLY A 153 3.17 -15.61 1.98
CA GLY A 153 3.64 -16.67 1.12
C GLY A 153 4.87 -17.40 1.67
N TRP A 154 5.39 -18.36 0.90
CA TRP A 154 6.49 -19.23 1.32
C TRP A 154 7.81 -18.49 1.62
N ILE A 155 8.15 -17.51 0.78
CA ILE A 155 9.42 -16.76 0.87
C ILE A 155 9.22 -15.26 1.03
N GLY A 156 8.01 -14.78 1.37
CA GLY A 156 7.72 -13.36 1.50
C GLY A 156 7.27 -12.66 0.21
N GLY A 157 7.13 -13.39 -0.90
CA GLY A 157 6.68 -12.85 -2.19
C GLY A 157 5.20 -13.11 -2.50
N GLY A 158 4.36 -13.29 -1.48
CA GLY A 158 2.91 -13.46 -1.66
C GLY A 158 2.19 -12.15 -1.95
N ALA A 159 0.90 -12.28 -2.30
CA ALA A 159 -0.02 -11.14 -2.47
C ALA A 159 0.31 -10.16 -3.61
N GLU A 160 1.00 -10.59 -4.67
CA GLU A 160 1.25 -9.81 -5.90
C GLU A 160 -0.04 -9.66 -6.73
N LEU A 161 -1.11 -9.10 -6.12
CA LEU A 161 -2.48 -9.10 -6.66
C LEU A 161 -2.62 -8.27 -7.94
N GLY A 162 -1.79 -7.24 -8.10
CA GLY A 162 -1.74 -6.42 -9.31
C GLY A 162 -1.30 -7.18 -10.56
N HIS A 163 -0.55 -8.27 -10.37
CA HIS A 163 -0.03 -9.09 -11.47
C HIS A 163 -0.94 -10.28 -11.84
N MET A 164 -2.12 -10.39 -11.22
CA MET A 164 -3.17 -11.32 -11.66
C MET A 164 -3.61 -10.97 -13.09
N VAL A 165 -3.47 -11.93 -14.02
CA VAL A 165 -3.87 -11.74 -15.43
C VAL A 165 -5.40 -11.77 -15.53
N VAL A 166 -5.99 -10.68 -16.02
CA VAL A 166 -7.43 -10.50 -16.22
C VAL A 166 -7.83 -10.46 -17.70
N ASP A 167 -6.85 -10.36 -18.59
CA ASP A 167 -7.02 -10.40 -20.04
C ASP A 167 -5.79 -11.06 -20.68
N MET A 168 -5.94 -12.27 -21.24
CA MET A 168 -4.83 -13.04 -21.83
C MET A 168 -4.15 -12.33 -23.00
N ASP A 169 -4.92 -11.57 -23.78
CA ASP A 169 -4.43 -10.79 -24.94
C ASP A 169 -4.24 -9.31 -24.62
N GLY A 170 -4.28 -8.97 -23.32
CA GLY A 170 -4.22 -7.61 -22.84
C GLY A 170 -2.88 -6.92 -23.07
N ARG A 171 -2.77 -5.68 -22.61
CA ARG A 171 -1.56 -4.84 -22.74
C ARG A 171 -0.38 -5.42 -21.98
N PRO A 172 0.87 -5.13 -22.38
CA PRO A 172 2.04 -5.41 -21.55
C PRO A 172 1.86 -4.80 -20.15
N CYS A 173 2.33 -5.53 -19.14
CA CYS A 173 2.36 -5.02 -17.77
C CYS A 173 3.45 -3.95 -17.61
N GLN A 174 3.42 -3.25 -16.48
CA GLN A 174 4.38 -2.19 -16.16
C GLN A 174 5.68 -2.75 -15.58
N GLY A 175 6.71 -1.91 -15.56
CA GLY A 175 8.00 -2.24 -14.95
C GLY A 175 8.65 -3.49 -15.57
N ASN A 176 9.18 -4.36 -14.72
CA ASN A 176 9.89 -5.59 -15.13
C ASN A 176 8.98 -6.83 -15.19
N CYS A 177 7.65 -6.67 -15.05
CA CYS A 177 6.74 -7.80 -15.14
C CYS A 177 6.69 -8.33 -16.59
N PRO A 178 6.96 -9.63 -16.83
CA PRO A 178 6.98 -10.19 -18.18
C PRO A 178 5.59 -10.43 -18.76
N ASN A 179 4.53 -10.27 -17.97
CA ASN A 179 3.18 -10.62 -18.33
C ASN A 179 2.48 -9.55 -19.17
N ARG A 180 1.37 -9.96 -19.76
CA ARG A 180 0.38 -9.10 -20.42
C ARG A 180 -0.97 -9.25 -19.71
N GLY A 181 -1.79 -8.19 -19.77
CA GLY A 181 -3.15 -8.22 -19.25
C GLY A 181 -3.28 -8.37 -17.74
N CYS A 182 -2.23 -8.02 -16.98
CA CYS A 182 -2.31 -7.92 -15.53
C CYS A 182 -3.36 -6.89 -15.11
N LEU A 183 -3.99 -7.08 -13.96
CA LEU A 183 -4.93 -6.13 -13.37
C LEU A 183 -4.33 -4.72 -13.29
N GLU A 184 -3.07 -4.63 -12.90
CA GLU A 184 -2.33 -3.37 -12.82
C GLU A 184 -2.33 -2.61 -14.15
N SER A 185 -2.21 -3.29 -15.27
CA SER A 185 -2.19 -2.67 -16.59
C SER A 185 -3.49 -1.98 -16.99
N VAL A 186 -4.61 -2.26 -16.28
CA VAL A 186 -5.96 -1.78 -16.59
C VAL A 186 -6.68 -1.09 -15.43
N ALA A 187 -6.19 -1.22 -14.18
CA ALA A 187 -6.86 -0.70 -12.99
C ALA A 187 -5.97 0.19 -12.09
N SER A 188 -4.72 0.46 -12.45
CA SER A 188 -3.81 1.33 -11.70
C SER A 188 -4.03 2.82 -12.00
N GLY A 189 -3.34 3.70 -11.26
CA GLY A 189 -3.29 5.14 -11.55
C GLY A 189 -2.67 5.44 -12.91
N THR A 190 -1.65 4.70 -13.34
CA THR A 190 -1.10 4.78 -14.70
C THR A 190 -2.15 4.41 -15.76
N ALA A 191 -2.96 3.38 -15.48
CA ALA A 191 -4.07 3.01 -16.35
C ALA A 191 -5.13 4.14 -16.42
N LEU A 192 -5.45 4.77 -15.30
CA LEU A 192 -6.39 5.88 -15.24
C LEU A 192 -5.93 7.06 -16.10
N VAL A 193 -4.68 7.47 -15.98
CA VAL A 193 -4.10 8.55 -16.79
C VAL A 193 -4.15 8.20 -18.27
N ARG A 194 -3.81 6.98 -18.64
CA ARG A 194 -3.88 6.51 -20.02
C ARG A 194 -5.33 6.52 -20.57
N GLU A 195 -6.28 5.97 -19.84
CA GLU A 195 -7.69 5.94 -20.29
C GLU A 195 -8.26 7.35 -20.44
N ALA A 196 -7.93 8.26 -19.52
CA ALA A 196 -8.30 9.67 -19.64
C ALA A 196 -7.67 10.33 -20.87
N SER A 197 -6.39 10.08 -21.16
CA SER A 197 -5.72 10.58 -22.36
C SER A 197 -6.39 10.11 -23.65
N LEU A 198 -6.72 8.81 -23.73
CA LEU A 198 -7.40 8.22 -24.87
C LEU A 198 -8.83 8.80 -25.07
N ALA A 199 -9.52 9.07 -23.97
CA ALA A 199 -10.87 9.63 -24.00
C ALA A 199 -10.85 11.12 -24.40
N VAL A 200 -9.89 11.93 -23.91
CA VAL A 200 -9.68 13.32 -24.34
C VAL A 200 -9.38 13.39 -25.85
N ALA A 201 -8.55 12.48 -26.36
CA ALA A 201 -8.23 12.45 -27.79
C ALA A 201 -9.48 12.25 -28.69
N LYS A 202 -10.51 11.57 -28.18
CA LYS A 202 -11.80 11.37 -28.86
C LYS A 202 -12.78 12.53 -28.65
N GLN A 203 -12.71 13.19 -27.48
CA GLN A 203 -13.61 14.27 -27.08
C GLN A 203 -12.82 15.43 -26.45
N PRO A 204 -12.10 16.24 -27.25
CA PRO A 204 -11.22 17.29 -26.69
C PRO A 204 -11.98 18.46 -26.07
N ASN A 205 -13.23 18.72 -26.50
CA ASN A 205 -14.02 19.86 -26.03
C ASN A 205 -14.69 19.65 -24.68
N THR A 206 -13.94 19.13 -23.68
CA THR A 206 -14.39 18.89 -22.31
C THR A 206 -13.62 19.76 -21.33
N ALA A 207 -14.00 19.76 -20.05
CA ALA A 207 -13.24 20.50 -19.03
C ALA A 207 -11.81 19.93 -18.88
N LEU A 208 -11.66 18.59 -18.96
CA LEU A 208 -10.37 17.93 -18.93
C LEU A 208 -9.51 18.29 -20.15
N GLY A 209 -10.09 18.27 -21.37
CA GLY A 209 -9.39 18.67 -22.60
C GLY A 209 -8.88 20.11 -22.51
N ARG A 210 -9.75 21.06 -22.13
CA ARG A 210 -9.35 22.48 -21.93
C ARG A 210 -8.29 22.68 -20.86
N ALA A 211 -8.31 21.88 -19.77
CA ALA A 211 -7.27 21.95 -18.74
C ALA A 211 -5.90 21.54 -19.29
N LEU A 212 -5.86 20.50 -20.14
CA LEU A 212 -4.63 20.06 -20.80
C LEU A 212 -4.13 21.07 -21.84
N GLU A 213 -5.02 21.67 -22.63
CA GLU A 213 -4.68 22.77 -23.57
C GLU A 213 -4.11 23.99 -22.83
N ALA A 214 -4.58 24.25 -21.60
CA ALA A 214 -4.04 25.29 -20.71
C ALA A 214 -2.73 24.90 -20.02
N GLY A 215 -2.15 23.74 -20.34
CA GLY A 215 -0.85 23.27 -19.82
C GLY A 215 -0.90 22.58 -18.46
N ARG A 216 -2.09 22.23 -17.93
CA ARG A 216 -2.16 21.39 -16.72
C ARG A 216 -1.70 19.96 -17.04
N GLU A 217 -0.91 19.39 -16.14
CA GLU A 217 -0.45 18.01 -16.26
C GLU A 217 -1.61 17.02 -16.03
N LEU A 218 -1.70 15.96 -16.87
CA LEU A 218 -2.69 14.90 -16.71
C LEU A 218 -2.30 13.97 -15.58
N THR A 219 -2.96 14.12 -14.45
CA THR A 219 -2.71 13.34 -13.23
C THR A 219 -3.99 12.73 -12.67
N GLY A 220 -3.89 11.69 -11.85
CA GLY A 220 -5.04 11.11 -11.15
C GLY A 220 -5.84 12.14 -10.34
N PRO A 221 -5.20 13.02 -9.54
CA PRO A 221 -5.89 14.11 -8.84
C PRO A 221 -6.65 15.05 -9.77
N LEU A 222 -6.07 15.47 -10.91
CA LEU A 222 -6.77 16.32 -11.89
C LEU A 222 -8.00 15.62 -12.47
N ILE A 223 -7.87 14.34 -12.83
CA ILE A 223 -9.00 13.54 -13.36
C ILE A 223 -10.12 13.46 -12.32
N THR A 224 -9.78 13.20 -11.06
CA THR A 224 -10.74 13.12 -9.96
C THR A 224 -11.42 14.48 -9.69
N GLU A 225 -10.65 15.57 -9.69
CA GLU A 225 -11.17 16.94 -9.54
C GLU A 225 -12.25 17.24 -10.60
N LEU A 226 -11.92 16.99 -11.87
CA LEU A 226 -12.82 17.32 -12.98
C LEU A 226 -14.00 16.33 -13.11
N ALA A 227 -13.81 15.06 -12.73
CA ALA A 227 -14.90 14.10 -12.63
C ALA A 227 -15.94 14.53 -11.58
N ASN A 228 -15.49 15.02 -10.41
CA ASN A 228 -16.38 15.60 -9.40
C ASN A 228 -17.11 16.87 -9.90
N GLY A 229 -16.51 17.59 -10.85
CA GLY A 229 -17.13 18.69 -11.59
C GLY A 229 -18.07 18.25 -12.73
N GLY A 230 -18.27 16.95 -12.94
CA GLY A 230 -19.17 16.41 -13.96
C GLY A 230 -18.55 16.28 -15.37
N ASP A 231 -17.23 16.34 -15.51
CA ASP A 231 -16.57 16.14 -16.81
C ASP A 231 -16.82 14.70 -17.32
N PRO A 232 -17.46 14.53 -18.49
CA PRO A 232 -17.87 13.20 -18.96
C PRO A 232 -16.69 12.29 -19.29
N VAL A 233 -15.57 12.84 -19.74
CA VAL A 233 -14.37 12.08 -20.10
C VAL A 233 -13.65 11.60 -18.85
N ALA A 234 -13.54 12.44 -17.84
CA ALA A 234 -12.95 12.07 -16.56
C ALA A 234 -13.80 11.01 -15.83
N LEU A 235 -15.14 11.15 -15.86
CA LEU A 235 -16.09 10.17 -15.32
C LEU A 235 -15.96 8.82 -16.02
N GLU A 236 -15.90 8.78 -17.36
CA GLU A 236 -15.76 7.52 -18.11
C GLU A 236 -14.40 6.85 -17.88
N ALA A 237 -13.32 7.61 -17.74
CA ALA A 237 -12.00 7.07 -17.40
C ALA A 237 -12.02 6.38 -16.02
N LEU A 238 -12.60 7.01 -15.00
CA LEU A 238 -12.76 6.41 -13.66
C LEU A 238 -13.67 5.19 -13.70
N ALA A 239 -14.78 5.25 -14.42
CA ALA A 239 -15.69 4.12 -14.56
C ALA A 239 -15.02 2.93 -15.26
N THR A 240 -14.18 3.18 -16.28
CA THR A 240 -13.43 2.14 -16.99
C THR A 240 -12.45 1.44 -16.07
N VAL A 241 -11.67 2.19 -15.31
CA VAL A 241 -10.75 1.65 -14.30
C VAL A 241 -11.51 0.92 -13.19
N GLY A 242 -12.61 1.48 -12.71
CA GLY A 242 -13.48 0.84 -11.73
C GLY A 242 -14.04 -0.50 -12.20
N ARG A 243 -14.51 -0.57 -13.46
CA ARG A 243 -14.97 -1.85 -14.03
C ARG A 243 -13.87 -2.91 -14.08
N ALA A 244 -12.65 -2.52 -14.47
CA ALA A 244 -11.50 -3.42 -14.48
C ALA A 244 -11.13 -3.89 -13.07
N LEU A 245 -11.13 -2.97 -12.08
CA LEU A 245 -10.94 -3.29 -10.66
C LEU A 245 -11.99 -4.31 -10.18
N GLY A 246 -13.25 -4.15 -10.59
CA GLY A 246 -14.33 -5.07 -10.24
C GLY A 246 -14.12 -6.50 -10.75
N VAL A 247 -13.42 -6.69 -11.88
CA VAL A 247 -13.00 -8.02 -12.35
C VAL A 247 -11.98 -8.62 -11.39
N GLY A 248 -10.97 -7.83 -11.01
CA GLY A 248 -9.95 -8.26 -10.03
C GLY A 248 -10.57 -8.65 -8.69
N ILE A 249 -11.47 -7.79 -8.16
CA ILE A 249 -12.18 -8.07 -6.90
C ILE A 249 -12.97 -9.39 -7.02
N ALA A 250 -13.70 -9.61 -8.12
CA ALA A 250 -14.47 -10.85 -8.31
C ALA A 250 -13.59 -12.10 -8.29
N ASN A 251 -12.40 -12.05 -8.89
CA ASN A 251 -11.45 -13.16 -8.84
C ASN A 251 -10.98 -13.44 -7.40
N LEU A 252 -10.64 -12.39 -6.65
CA LEU A 252 -10.20 -12.51 -5.27
C LEU A 252 -11.31 -13.04 -4.34
N LEU A 253 -12.56 -12.65 -4.59
CA LEU A 253 -13.70 -13.21 -3.88
C LEU A 253 -13.85 -14.72 -4.13
N ASN A 254 -13.73 -15.13 -5.38
CA ASN A 254 -13.85 -16.55 -5.75
C ASN A 254 -12.69 -17.40 -5.23
N ILE A 255 -11.52 -16.82 -4.97
CA ILE A 255 -10.32 -17.52 -4.49
C ILE A 255 -10.28 -17.56 -2.96
N PHE A 256 -10.46 -16.42 -2.30
CA PHE A 256 -10.22 -16.25 -0.88
C PHE A 256 -11.49 -16.12 -0.02
N ASN A 257 -12.64 -15.78 -0.65
CA ASN A 257 -13.90 -15.52 0.05
C ASN A 257 -13.74 -14.59 1.28
N PRO A 258 -13.12 -13.39 1.15
CA PRO A 258 -12.84 -12.52 2.26
C PRO A 258 -14.13 -11.85 2.78
N GLN A 259 -14.12 -11.43 4.05
CA GLN A 259 -15.17 -10.63 4.65
C GLN A 259 -15.15 -9.19 4.16
N VAL A 260 -13.93 -8.66 3.91
CA VAL A 260 -13.73 -7.28 3.48
C VAL A 260 -12.67 -7.23 2.38
N VAL A 261 -12.94 -6.46 1.33
CA VAL A 261 -11.94 -6.00 0.37
C VAL A 261 -11.71 -4.51 0.61
N VAL A 262 -10.49 -4.15 0.98
CA VAL A 262 -10.08 -2.78 1.24
C VAL A 262 -9.37 -2.22 0.01
N ILE A 263 -9.77 -1.04 -0.44
CA ILE A 263 -9.12 -0.34 -1.56
C ILE A 263 -8.42 0.91 -1.03
N GLY A 264 -7.10 0.92 -1.14
CA GLY A 264 -6.23 2.03 -0.75
C GLY A 264 -5.53 2.69 -1.93
N GLY A 265 -4.49 3.49 -1.62
CA GLY A 265 -3.68 4.21 -2.62
C GLY A 265 -4.31 5.50 -3.13
N GLY A 266 -3.61 6.21 -4.04
CA GLY A 266 -4.02 7.55 -4.46
C GLY A 266 -5.31 7.58 -5.30
N VAL A 267 -5.59 6.53 -6.07
CA VAL A 267 -6.77 6.47 -6.95
C VAL A 267 -8.08 6.38 -6.17
N ILE A 268 -8.05 5.86 -4.92
CA ILE A 268 -9.25 5.78 -4.07
C ILE A 268 -9.81 7.15 -3.69
N GLY A 269 -9.04 8.22 -3.85
CA GLY A 269 -9.54 9.60 -3.71
C GLY A 269 -10.74 9.92 -4.60
N ALA A 270 -10.97 9.15 -5.67
CA ALA A 270 -12.17 9.25 -6.50
C ALA A 270 -13.44 8.68 -5.83
N GLY A 271 -13.31 7.97 -4.70
CA GLY A 271 -14.44 7.48 -3.92
C GLY A 271 -15.41 6.61 -4.72
N GLU A 272 -16.68 6.94 -4.64
CA GLU A 272 -17.76 6.19 -5.32
C GLU A 272 -17.71 6.25 -6.85
N LEU A 273 -17.06 7.26 -7.44
CA LEU A 273 -16.84 7.31 -8.90
C LEU A 273 -16.00 6.11 -9.39
N LEU A 274 -15.13 5.58 -8.54
CA LEU A 274 -14.36 4.36 -8.78
C LEU A 274 -15.06 3.11 -8.22
N LEU A 275 -15.53 3.16 -6.97
CA LEU A 275 -16.02 1.98 -6.26
C LEU A 275 -17.39 1.50 -6.72
N ALA A 276 -18.29 2.39 -7.11
CA ALA A 276 -19.62 1.97 -7.58
C ALA A 276 -19.54 1.09 -8.83
N PRO A 277 -18.85 1.47 -9.93
CA PRO A 277 -18.67 0.58 -11.09
C PRO A 277 -17.87 -0.69 -10.76
N ALA A 278 -16.92 -0.63 -9.82
CA ALA A 278 -16.20 -1.83 -9.38
C ALA A 278 -17.13 -2.83 -8.67
N ARG A 279 -17.94 -2.37 -7.72
CA ARG A 279 -18.92 -3.21 -7.03
C ARG A 279 -19.97 -3.79 -7.98
N GLU A 280 -20.40 -3.03 -8.98
CA GLU A 280 -21.35 -3.50 -9.98
C GLU A 280 -20.79 -4.69 -10.78
N VAL A 281 -19.56 -4.57 -11.29
CA VAL A 281 -18.92 -5.64 -12.05
C VAL A 281 -18.62 -6.84 -11.14
N MET A 282 -18.13 -6.61 -9.93
CA MET A 282 -17.89 -7.65 -8.94
C MET A 282 -19.15 -8.49 -8.69
N ARG A 283 -20.31 -7.85 -8.41
CA ARG A 283 -21.58 -8.57 -8.16
C ARG A 283 -22.04 -9.42 -9.34
N ARG A 284 -21.73 -9.00 -10.58
CA ARG A 284 -22.09 -9.77 -11.78
C ARG A 284 -21.17 -10.97 -12.03
N ARG A 285 -19.90 -10.91 -11.57
CA ARG A 285 -18.87 -11.90 -11.90
C ARG A 285 -18.51 -12.85 -10.77
N ALA A 286 -18.60 -12.40 -9.53
CA ALA A 286 -18.31 -13.26 -8.38
C ALA A 286 -19.46 -14.24 -8.10
N LEU A 287 -19.12 -15.38 -7.50
CA LEU A 287 -20.07 -16.42 -7.15
C LEU A 287 -20.74 -16.14 -5.80
N SER A 288 -22.01 -16.56 -5.66
CA SER A 288 -22.66 -16.61 -4.37
C SER A 288 -22.09 -17.78 -3.54
N PRO A 289 -22.04 -17.71 -2.19
CA PRO A 289 -22.55 -16.61 -1.39
C PRO A 289 -21.57 -15.44 -1.18
N ALA A 290 -20.31 -15.55 -1.61
CA ALA A 290 -19.25 -14.57 -1.34
C ALA A 290 -19.66 -13.13 -1.74
N LYS A 291 -20.17 -12.94 -2.96
CA LYS A 291 -20.58 -11.62 -3.48
C LYS A 291 -21.73 -10.95 -2.72
N ASP A 292 -22.51 -11.73 -1.96
CA ASP A 292 -23.72 -11.26 -1.30
C ASP A 292 -23.42 -10.72 0.10
N VAL A 293 -22.28 -11.10 0.68
CA VAL A 293 -21.91 -10.78 2.07
C VAL A 293 -20.65 -9.92 2.19
N VAL A 294 -19.80 -9.85 1.15
CA VAL A 294 -18.55 -9.10 1.17
C VAL A 294 -18.82 -7.60 1.28
N ARG A 295 -17.96 -6.92 2.04
CA ARG A 295 -17.87 -5.45 2.03
C ARG A 295 -16.68 -5.03 1.16
N VAL A 296 -16.88 -4.06 0.28
CA VAL A 296 -15.81 -3.43 -0.51
C VAL A 296 -15.72 -1.98 -0.08
N GLU A 297 -14.64 -1.61 0.61
CA GLU A 297 -14.51 -0.37 1.36
C GLU A 297 -13.24 0.39 0.98
N ALA A 298 -13.28 1.72 1.12
CA ALA A 298 -12.08 2.54 1.05
C ALA A 298 -11.24 2.38 2.33
N ALA A 299 -9.92 2.37 2.18
CA ALA A 299 -8.97 2.36 3.31
C ALA A 299 -9.19 3.58 4.21
N ARG A 300 -9.13 3.37 5.54
CA ARG A 300 -9.40 4.41 6.52
C ARG A 300 -8.23 5.37 6.72
N PHE A 301 -7.01 4.85 6.77
CA PHE A 301 -5.83 5.64 7.16
C PHE A 301 -5.07 6.26 5.98
N GLY A 302 -5.47 5.95 4.74
CA GLY A 302 -4.88 6.55 3.54
C GLY A 302 -3.35 6.46 3.53
N PRO A 303 -2.64 7.61 3.36
CA PRO A 303 -1.17 7.62 3.27
C PRO A 303 -0.45 7.24 4.56
N ASP A 304 -1.11 7.28 5.71
CA ASP A 304 -0.49 6.98 7.00
C ASP A 304 -0.56 5.48 7.36
N ALA A 305 -1.31 4.68 6.60
CA ALA A 305 -1.57 3.28 6.90
C ALA A 305 -0.30 2.42 6.97
N GLY A 306 0.66 2.63 6.06
CA GLY A 306 1.95 1.92 6.07
C GLY A 306 2.75 2.19 7.35
N MET A 307 2.88 3.47 7.71
CA MET A 307 3.56 3.91 8.94
C MET A 307 2.85 3.37 10.21
N ILE A 308 1.52 3.47 10.28
CA ILE A 308 0.75 2.98 11.43
C ILE A 308 0.86 1.45 11.51
N GLY A 309 0.76 0.74 10.39
CA GLY A 309 0.92 -0.72 10.35
C GLY A 309 2.30 -1.19 10.79
N ALA A 310 3.35 -0.51 10.36
CA ALA A 310 4.72 -0.75 10.83
C ALA A 310 4.85 -0.52 12.35
N ALA A 311 4.23 0.56 12.88
CA ALA A 311 4.21 0.82 14.33
C ALA A 311 3.43 -0.26 15.10
N LEU A 312 2.33 -0.79 14.55
CA LEU A 312 1.57 -1.90 15.12
C LEU A 312 2.41 -3.17 15.22
N LEU A 313 3.18 -3.51 14.17
CA LEU A 313 4.13 -4.62 14.21
C LEU A 313 5.21 -4.40 15.28
N ALA A 314 5.75 -3.17 15.39
CA ALA A 314 6.71 -2.82 16.45
C ALA A 314 6.11 -2.98 17.86
N ARG A 315 4.86 -2.56 18.06
CA ARG A 315 4.13 -2.74 19.32
C ARG A 315 3.99 -4.23 19.67
N ASP A 316 3.65 -5.05 18.69
CA ASP A 316 3.48 -6.48 18.91
C ASP A 316 4.80 -7.17 19.22
N LEU A 317 5.90 -6.78 18.54
CA LEU A 317 7.26 -7.21 18.87
C LEU A 317 7.65 -6.83 20.30
N ALA A 318 7.43 -5.59 20.72
CA ALA A 318 7.71 -5.11 22.06
C ALA A 318 6.90 -5.83 23.14
N ALA A 319 5.68 -6.26 22.81
CA ALA A 319 4.81 -7.04 23.67
C ALA A 319 5.12 -8.56 23.69
N GLY A 320 6.11 -9.00 22.91
CA GLY A 320 6.45 -10.43 22.75
C GLY A 320 5.40 -11.23 22.00
N ARG A 321 4.53 -10.57 21.22
CA ARG A 321 3.56 -11.25 20.34
C ARG A 321 4.22 -11.64 19.02
N PRO A 322 3.85 -12.78 18.43
CA PRO A 322 4.33 -13.16 17.09
C PRO A 322 3.96 -12.10 16.05
N THR A 323 4.93 -11.63 15.29
CA THR A 323 4.66 -10.68 14.17
C THR A 323 4.55 -11.39 12.83
N GLY A 324 5.17 -12.58 12.72
CA GLY A 324 5.31 -13.30 11.46
C GLY A 324 6.17 -12.58 10.41
N ALA A 325 6.71 -11.40 10.75
CA ALA A 325 7.60 -10.58 9.94
C ALA A 325 9.08 -10.84 10.33
N ILE A 326 10.02 -10.13 9.71
CA ILE A 326 11.45 -10.27 9.99
C ILE A 326 11.81 -9.43 11.21
N GLU A 327 12.43 -10.05 12.20
CA GLU A 327 12.82 -9.41 13.45
C GLU A 327 14.34 -9.30 13.59
N GLY A 328 14.82 -8.17 14.07
CA GLY A 328 16.21 -7.94 14.49
C GLY A 328 16.26 -7.47 15.94
N ARG A 329 17.27 -7.88 16.67
CA ARG A 329 17.49 -7.49 18.07
C ARG A 329 18.83 -6.81 18.23
N PRO A 330 18.95 -5.76 19.06
CA PRO A 330 20.25 -5.22 19.42
C PRO A 330 21.08 -6.30 20.13
N ALA A 331 22.40 -6.26 19.93
CA ALA A 331 23.34 -7.19 20.57
C ALA A 331 23.41 -6.99 22.08
#